data_59442e60826d5c9d92c95dc82bdc0aee
#
_entry.id   59442e60826d5c9d92c95dc82bdc0aee
#
_cell.length_a   1.000
_cell.length_b   1.000
_cell.length_c   1.000
_cell.angle_alpha   90.00
_cell.angle_beta   90.00
_cell.angle_gamma   90.00
#
_symmetry.space_group_name_H-M   'P 1'
#
loop_
_entity.id
_entity.type
_entity.pdbx_description
1 polymer ?
#
loop_
_entity_poly.entity_id
_entity_poly.type
_entity_poly.pdbx_seq_one_letter_code
_entity_poly.pdbx_strand_id
1 'polypeptide(L)'
;IGSGLVGSEMCIRDRYMPLLGIADEMNYNPTVDCLVIGSDEVFNCIQKNSNVGYSPELFGKNNHAKKLITYAASFGNTTLIKLEKYKKANEVGALLKKFDAISVRDANSGTIVEQLIGKEPVYNLDPVLTYDYMNCCDKIPQVQTNEKYLILYAYAGRISNDEADWIAAYAKKKNLKVYAIGGIQKCADRFMDCSPFEVLAYFRNAEEVITDTFHGSIFSVITHRPFTTLIRKSVGNSYGCLLYTF
;
A
#
# COMPACT_ATOMS: atom_id res chain seq x y z
N ILE A 1 9.67 15.10 22.60
CA ILE A 1 10.29 14.44 21.43
C ILE A 1 9.15 13.79 20.63
N GLY A 2 8.60 14.40 19.60
CA GLY A 2 7.50 13.83 18.82
C GLY A 2 6.68 14.81 17.98
N SER A 3 7.00 16.10 17.99
CA SER A 3 6.20 17.12 17.29
C SER A 3 6.55 17.31 15.80
N GLY A 4 7.65 16.74 15.31
CA GLY A 4 8.07 16.93 13.92
C GLY A 4 7.39 16.01 12.91
N LEU A 5 7.09 14.77 13.28
CA LEU A 5 6.45 13.79 12.39
C LEU A 5 4.97 14.09 12.14
N VAL A 6 4.26 14.55 13.15
CA VAL A 6 2.83 14.90 13.03
C VAL A 6 2.63 16.13 12.13
N GLY A 7 3.58 17.06 12.12
CA GLY A 7 3.50 18.25 11.27
C GLY A 7 3.67 17.96 9.78
N SER A 8 4.59 17.05 9.39
CA SER A 8 4.84 16.75 7.98
C SER A 8 3.76 15.88 7.35
N GLU A 9 3.25 14.88 8.08
CA GLU A 9 2.10 14.08 7.61
C GLU A 9 0.84 14.93 7.42
N MET A 10 0.56 15.86 8.34
CA MET A 10 -0.52 16.85 8.17
C MET A 10 -0.29 17.72 6.94
N CYS A 11 0.91 18.25 6.72
CA CYS A 11 1.22 19.07 5.55
C CYS A 11 1.07 18.30 4.23
N ILE A 12 1.45 17.03 4.17
CA ILE A 12 1.25 16.17 3.00
C ILE A 12 -0.25 15.97 2.76
N ARG A 13 -1.00 15.62 3.79
CA ARG A 13 -2.44 15.43 3.73
C ARG A 13 -3.14 16.69 3.25
N ASP A 14 -2.91 17.82 3.91
CA ASP A 14 -3.57 19.10 3.60
C ASP A 14 -3.24 19.60 2.19
N ARG A 15 -2.05 19.29 1.68
CA ARG A 15 -1.61 19.73 0.36
C ARG A 15 -2.11 18.85 -0.79
N TYR A 16 -2.11 17.52 -0.60
CA TYR A 16 -2.36 16.59 -1.71
C TYR A 16 -3.77 16.02 -1.72
N MET A 17 -4.41 15.83 -0.56
CA MET A 17 -5.76 15.26 -0.51
C MET A 17 -6.80 16.12 -1.25
N PRO A 18 -6.82 17.46 -1.11
CA PRO A 18 -7.75 18.29 -1.87
C PRO A 18 -7.54 18.22 -3.39
N LEU A 19 -6.28 18.06 -3.84
CA LEU A 19 -5.97 17.88 -5.27
C LEU A 19 -6.53 16.59 -5.85
N LEU A 20 -6.75 15.60 -5.01
CA LEU A 20 -7.38 14.32 -5.36
C LEU A 20 -8.90 14.35 -5.17
N GLY A 21 -9.48 15.49 -4.80
CA GLY A 21 -10.90 15.61 -4.49
C GLY A 21 -11.30 14.93 -3.17
N ILE A 22 -10.33 14.66 -2.29
CA ILE A 22 -10.58 14.06 -0.98
C ILE A 22 -10.86 15.18 0.01
N ALA A 23 -12.08 15.21 0.54
CA ALA A 23 -12.51 16.14 1.60
C ALA A 23 -12.39 15.46 2.99
N ASP A 24 -12.45 16.28 4.04
CA ASP A 24 -12.46 15.76 5.42
C ASP A 24 -13.78 15.04 5.77
N GLU A 25 -14.81 15.23 4.97
CA GLU A 25 -16.08 14.56 5.14
C GLU A 25 -16.09 13.17 4.51
N MET A 26 -16.48 12.16 5.29
CA MET A 26 -16.67 10.81 4.78
C MET A 26 -17.97 10.74 3.97
N ASN A 27 -17.86 10.82 2.66
CA ASN A 27 -18.98 10.61 1.76
C ASN A 27 -18.75 9.35 0.91
N TYR A 28 -19.33 8.24 1.34
CA TYR A 28 -19.25 6.96 0.61
C TYR A 28 -20.43 6.74 -0.36
N ASN A 29 -21.31 7.71 -0.49
CA ASN A 29 -22.54 7.61 -1.29
C ASN A 29 -22.66 8.75 -2.32
N PRO A 30 -21.61 9.05 -3.11
CA PRO A 30 -21.70 10.13 -4.09
C PRO A 30 -22.72 9.77 -5.18
N THR A 31 -23.41 10.78 -5.69
CA THR A 31 -24.25 10.64 -6.88
C THR A 31 -23.38 10.81 -8.12
N VAL A 32 -22.95 9.70 -8.70
CA VAL A 32 -22.04 9.63 -9.84
C VAL A 32 -22.51 8.61 -10.86
N ASP A 33 -22.06 8.70 -12.10
CA ASP A 33 -22.40 7.71 -13.12
C ASP A 33 -21.71 6.36 -12.86
N CYS A 34 -20.48 6.38 -12.35
CA CYS A 34 -19.73 5.17 -12.01
C CYS A 34 -18.96 5.36 -10.72
N LEU A 35 -19.18 4.50 -9.75
CA LEU A 35 -18.38 4.40 -8.53
C LEU A 35 -17.35 3.27 -8.71
N VAL A 36 -16.07 3.64 -8.62
CA VAL A 36 -14.96 2.70 -8.68
C VAL A 36 -14.38 2.53 -7.27
N ILE A 37 -14.37 1.32 -6.75
CA ILE A 37 -13.81 0.99 -5.43
C ILE A 37 -12.49 0.22 -5.62
N GLY A 38 -11.44 0.70 -5.02
CA GLY A 38 -10.08 0.15 -5.13
C GLY A 38 -9.10 1.22 -5.64
N SER A 39 -7.84 0.94 -5.76
CA SER A 39 -7.21 -0.36 -5.49
C SER A 39 -6.99 -0.56 -3.98
N ASP A 40 -5.83 -1.19 -3.60
CA ASP A 40 -5.40 -1.45 -2.24
C ASP A 40 -6.29 -2.45 -1.46
N GLU A 41 -6.03 -2.57 -0.17
CA GLU A 41 -6.71 -3.51 0.73
C GLU A 41 -8.10 -3.00 1.18
N VAL A 42 -8.87 -2.41 0.27
CA VAL A 42 -10.20 -1.86 0.55
C VAL A 42 -11.20 -2.90 1.06
N PHE A 43 -10.99 -4.17 0.73
CA PHE A 43 -11.81 -5.29 1.19
C PHE A 43 -11.25 -6.03 2.41
N ASN A 44 -10.20 -5.48 3.05
CA ASN A 44 -9.63 -6.10 4.24
C ASN A 44 -10.55 -5.96 5.46
N CYS A 45 -11.27 -7.04 5.79
CA CYS A 45 -12.28 -7.08 6.87
C CYS A 45 -11.68 -7.26 8.26
N ILE A 46 -10.36 -7.48 8.37
CA ILE A 46 -9.73 -7.86 9.65
C ILE A 46 -8.61 -6.93 10.10
N GLN A 47 -8.50 -5.78 9.47
CA GLN A 47 -7.59 -4.75 9.96
C GLN A 47 -7.99 -4.29 11.36
N LYS A 48 -6.99 -4.19 12.24
CA LYS A 48 -7.19 -3.79 13.63
C LYS A 48 -7.16 -2.28 13.86
N ASN A 49 -6.79 -1.52 12.85
CA ASN A 49 -6.78 -0.07 12.98
C ASN A 49 -8.22 0.40 13.20
N SER A 50 -8.44 1.18 14.26
CA SER A 50 -9.75 1.72 14.61
C SER A 50 -10.37 2.61 13.51
N ASN A 51 -9.53 3.19 12.67
CA ASN A 51 -9.95 4.07 11.58
C ASN A 51 -10.13 3.32 10.25
N VAL A 52 -9.69 2.07 10.17
CA VAL A 52 -9.79 1.22 8.97
C VAL A 52 -10.20 -0.16 9.46
N GLY A 53 -11.17 -0.76 8.90
CA GLY A 53 -11.64 -2.08 9.29
C GLY A 53 -12.74 -2.51 8.35
N TYR A 54 -13.61 -3.40 8.80
CA TYR A 54 -14.75 -3.77 8.00
C TYR A 54 -15.70 -2.59 7.85
N SER A 55 -15.78 -2.04 6.64
CA SER A 55 -16.73 -1.00 6.26
C SER A 55 -17.59 -1.49 5.10
N PRO A 56 -18.91 -1.69 5.31
CA PRO A 56 -19.82 -2.11 4.24
C PRO A 56 -19.88 -1.10 3.08
N GLU A 57 -19.59 0.16 3.34
CA GLU A 57 -19.56 1.23 2.35
C GLU A 57 -18.44 0.99 1.33
N LEU A 58 -17.29 0.44 1.73
CA LEU A 58 -16.22 0.02 0.83
C LEU A 58 -16.62 -1.19 -0.03
N PHE A 59 -17.72 -1.86 0.29
CA PHE A 59 -18.38 -2.83 -0.57
C PHE A 59 -19.57 -2.24 -1.33
N GLY A 60 -19.66 -0.93 -1.44
CA GLY A 60 -20.71 -0.23 -2.16
C GLY A 60 -22.08 -0.23 -1.49
N LYS A 61 -22.17 -0.50 -0.18
CA LYS A 61 -23.46 -0.43 0.53
C LYS A 61 -24.02 0.99 0.46
N ASN A 62 -25.32 1.08 0.12
CA ASN A 62 -26.05 2.34 0.00
C ASN A 62 -25.52 3.31 -1.06
N ASN A 63 -24.69 2.87 -2.02
CA ASN A 63 -24.26 3.75 -3.10
C ASN A 63 -25.46 4.13 -4.02
N HIS A 64 -25.33 5.29 -4.68
CA HIS A 64 -26.32 5.82 -5.61
C HIS A 64 -25.77 5.92 -7.04
N ALA A 65 -24.65 5.30 -7.33
CA ALA A 65 -24.03 5.29 -8.65
C ALA A 65 -24.86 4.45 -9.64
N LYS A 66 -24.87 4.83 -10.91
CA LYS A 66 -25.48 4.03 -11.97
C LYS A 66 -24.73 2.71 -12.23
N LYS A 67 -23.41 2.74 -12.05
CA LYS A 67 -22.52 1.57 -12.12
C LYS A 67 -21.62 1.49 -10.89
N LEU A 68 -21.42 0.28 -10.40
CA LEU A 68 -20.55 0.00 -9.28
C LEU A 68 -19.52 -1.05 -9.72
N ILE A 69 -18.24 -0.69 -9.74
CA ILE A 69 -17.17 -1.60 -10.14
C ILE A 69 -16.02 -1.57 -9.15
N THR A 70 -15.15 -2.58 -9.21
CA THR A 70 -13.86 -2.51 -8.51
C THR A 70 -12.70 -2.42 -9.50
N TYR A 71 -11.60 -1.82 -9.05
CA TYR A 71 -10.34 -1.85 -9.78
C TYR A 71 -9.21 -2.33 -8.87
N ALA A 72 -8.62 -3.48 -9.19
CA ALA A 72 -7.48 -4.06 -8.48
C ALA A 72 -7.66 -4.09 -6.94
N ALA A 73 -8.90 -4.33 -6.46
CA ALA A 73 -9.22 -4.39 -5.04
C ALA A 73 -8.59 -5.62 -4.37
N SER A 74 -8.27 -5.51 -3.09
CA SER A 74 -7.65 -6.61 -2.34
C SER A 74 -8.35 -6.85 -1.00
N PHE A 75 -8.47 -8.12 -0.64
CA PHE A 75 -8.85 -8.57 0.70
C PHE A 75 -7.67 -8.57 1.69
N GLY A 76 -6.46 -8.27 1.21
CA GLY A 76 -5.26 -8.28 2.02
C GLY A 76 -5.07 -9.62 2.74
N ASN A 77 -4.94 -9.57 4.06
CA ASN A 77 -4.79 -10.76 4.90
C ASN A 77 -6.12 -11.39 5.37
N THR A 78 -7.27 -10.90 4.88
CA THR A 78 -8.56 -11.55 5.07
C THR A 78 -8.62 -12.83 4.23
N THR A 79 -9.05 -13.93 4.84
CA THR A 79 -9.28 -15.22 4.16
C THR A 79 -10.74 -15.63 4.30
N LEU A 80 -11.20 -16.54 3.45
CA LEU A 80 -12.56 -17.07 3.57
C LEU A 80 -12.82 -17.66 4.96
N ILE A 81 -11.89 -18.44 5.48
CA ILE A 81 -11.97 -19.02 6.84
C ILE A 81 -12.21 -17.95 7.90
N LYS A 82 -11.54 -16.80 7.77
CA LYS A 82 -11.74 -15.68 8.69
C LYS A 82 -13.10 -15.02 8.51
N LEU A 83 -13.56 -14.84 7.27
CA LEU A 83 -14.92 -14.33 7.01
C LEU A 83 -15.99 -15.23 7.60
N GLU A 84 -15.86 -16.55 7.48
CA GLU A 84 -16.75 -17.54 8.08
C GLU A 84 -16.71 -17.49 9.60
N LYS A 85 -15.51 -17.49 10.18
CA LYS A 85 -15.29 -17.39 11.64
C LYS A 85 -15.99 -16.17 12.24
N TYR A 86 -15.93 -15.03 11.54
CA TYR A 86 -16.58 -13.79 11.99
C TYR A 86 -18.02 -13.62 11.47
N LYS A 87 -18.58 -14.65 10.83
CA LYS A 87 -19.94 -14.66 10.27
C LYS A 87 -20.20 -13.53 9.26
N LYS A 88 -19.17 -13.15 8.51
CA LYS A 88 -19.21 -12.06 7.51
C LYS A 88 -19.32 -12.56 6.06
N ALA A 89 -19.09 -13.84 5.80
CA ALA A 89 -19.07 -14.39 4.45
C ALA A 89 -20.38 -14.12 3.67
N ASN A 90 -21.54 -14.36 4.30
CA ASN A 90 -22.84 -14.13 3.65
C ASN A 90 -23.09 -12.64 3.35
N GLU A 91 -22.77 -11.75 4.30
CA GLU A 91 -22.94 -10.30 4.13
C GLU A 91 -22.02 -9.76 3.01
N VAL A 92 -20.74 -10.13 3.03
CA VAL A 92 -19.76 -9.74 2.00
C VAL A 92 -20.17 -10.30 0.64
N GLY A 93 -20.58 -11.57 0.56
CA GLY A 93 -21.06 -12.17 -0.68
C GLY A 93 -22.30 -11.46 -1.25
N ALA A 94 -23.24 -11.05 -0.39
CA ALA A 94 -24.41 -10.29 -0.82
C ALA A 94 -24.06 -8.89 -1.35
N LEU A 95 -23.04 -8.25 -0.77
CA LEU A 95 -22.54 -6.96 -1.24
C LEU A 95 -21.77 -7.10 -2.55
N LEU A 96 -20.89 -8.09 -2.67
CA LEU A 96 -20.13 -8.37 -3.90
C LEU A 96 -21.03 -8.64 -5.11
N LYS A 97 -22.16 -9.31 -4.90
CA LYS A 97 -23.15 -9.58 -5.97
C LYS A 97 -23.77 -8.32 -6.59
N LYS A 98 -23.66 -7.16 -5.92
CA LYS A 98 -24.18 -5.88 -6.42
C LYS A 98 -23.23 -5.18 -7.39
N PHE A 99 -21.99 -5.62 -7.48
CA PHE A 99 -21.04 -5.03 -8.42
C PHE A 99 -21.34 -5.45 -9.86
N ASP A 100 -21.32 -4.49 -10.77
CA ASP A 100 -21.43 -4.73 -12.22
C ASP A 100 -20.22 -5.46 -12.77
N ALA A 101 -19.03 -5.12 -12.24
CA ALA A 101 -17.77 -5.78 -12.56
C ALA A 101 -16.85 -5.79 -11.34
N ILE A 102 -16.12 -6.90 -11.15
CA ILE A 102 -15.16 -7.05 -10.06
C ILE A 102 -13.78 -7.35 -10.64
N SER A 103 -12.80 -6.53 -10.27
CA SER A 103 -11.41 -6.85 -10.49
C SER A 103 -10.59 -6.78 -9.20
N VAL A 104 -9.62 -7.69 -9.10
CA VAL A 104 -8.74 -7.87 -7.96
C VAL A 104 -7.28 -7.86 -8.40
N ARG A 105 -6.35 -7.67 -7.46
CA ARG A 105 -4.91 -7.67 -7.76
C ARG A 105 -4.15 -8.90 -7.28
N ASP A 106 -4.80 -9.80 -6.54
CA ASP A 106 -4.13 -10.94 -5.92
C ASP A 106 -5.02 -12.20 -5.92
N ALA A 107 -4.36 -13.37 -5.88
CA ALA A 107 -5.01 -14.67 -5.97
C ALA A 107 -5.91 -14.97 -4.76
N ASN A 108 -5.53 -14.54 -3.54
CA ASN A 108 -6.38 -14.72 -2.36
C ASN A 108 -7.72 -14.01 -2.53
N SER A 109 -7.68 -12.77 -3.03
CA SER A 109 -8.88 -11.97 -3.30
C SER A 109 -9.75 -12.61 -4.40
N GLY A 110 -9.12 -13.14 -5.45
CA GLY A 110 -9.81 -13.86 -6.51
C GLY A 110 -10.55 -15.09 -5.98
N THR A 111 -9.86 -15.91 -5.20
CA THR A 111 -10.46 -17.10 -4.55
C THR A 111 -11.64 -16.74 -3.66
N ILE A 112 -11.54 -15.67 -2.87
CA ILE A 112 -12.66 -15.23 -2.00
C ILE A 112 -13.86 -14.81 -2.83
N VAL A 113 -13.65 -13.99 -3.87
CA VAL A 113 -14.74 -13.55 -4.77
C VAL A 113 -15.41 -14.75 -5.41
N GLU A 114 -14.63 -15.63 -6.04
CA GLU A 114 -15.15 -16.82 -6.72
C GLU A 114 -15.98 -17.70 -5.75
N GLN A 115 -15.49 -17.98 -4.57
CA GLN A 115 -16.17 -18.81 -3.58
C GLN A 115 -17.44 -18.16 -3.01
N LEU A 116 -17.47 -16.83 -2.85
CA LEU A 116 -18.63 -16.14 -2.28
C LEU A 116 -19.74 -15.87 -3.30
N ILE A 117 -19.42 -15.66 -4.57
CA ILE A 117 -20.42 -15.28 -5.58
C ILE A 117 -20.50 -16.20 -6.80
N GLY A 118 -19.60 -17.18 -6.93
CA GLY A 118 -19.57 -18.12 -8.05
C GLY A 118 -19.16 -17.50 -9.39
N LYS A 119 -18.45 -16.36 -9.37
CA LYS A 119 -17.94 -15.68 -10.56
C LYS A 119 -16.45 -15.43 -10.41
N GLU A 120 -15.69 -15.75 -11.42
CA GLU A 120 -14.28 -15.41 -11.50
C GLU A 120 -14.11 -13.90 -11.71
N PRO A 121 -13.33 -13.19 -10.85
CA PRO A 121 -13.05 -11.78 -11.07
C PRO A 121 -11.97 -11.58 -12.14
N VAL A 122 -11.89 -10.37 -12.69
CA VAL A 122 -10.78 -9.96 -13.56
C VAL A 122 -9.56 -9.66 -12.68
N TYR A 123 -8.36 -10.06 -13.14
CA TYR A 123 -7.11 -9.71 -12.48
C TYR A 123 -6.49 -8.48 -13.15
N ASN A 124 -6.26 -7.44 -12.37
CA ASN A 124 -5.59 -6.23 -12.81
C ASN A 124 -4.34 -5.95 -11.96
N LEU A 125 -3.34 -5.34 -12.56
CA LEU A 125 -2.20 -4.82 -11.83
C LEU A 125 -2.62 -3.66 -10.92
N ASP A 126 -1.89 -3.49 -9.84
CA ASP A 126 -2.00 -2.28 -9.02
C ASP A 126 -1.78 -1.04 -9.91
N PRO A 127 -2.61 0.03 -9.80
CA PRO A 127 -2.53 1.20 -10.68
C PRO A 127 -1.16 1.90 -10.64
N VAL A 128 -0.41 1.77 -9.56
CA VAL A 128 0.95 2.32 -9.47
C VAL A 128 1.90 1.64 -10.46
N LEU A 129 1.64 0.40 -10.86
CA LEU A 129 2.44 -0.31 -11.88
C LEU A 129 2.03 0.04 -13.32
N THR A 130 0.89 0.68 -13.53
CA THR A 130 0.35 0.92 -14.89
C THR A 130 0.67 2.29 -15.45
N TYR A 131 1.14 3.21 -14.63
CA TYR A 131 1.52 4.56 -15.04
C TYR A 131 3.04 4.72 -15.11
N ASP A 132 3.53 5.26 -16.20
CA ASP A 132 4.97 5.50 -16.40
C ASP A 132 5.41 6.79 -15.68
N TYR A 133 5.58 6.68 -14.38
CA TYR A 133 6.01 7.81 -13.54
C TYR A 133 7.35 8.39 -13.96
N MET A 134 8.26 7.56 -14.46
CA MET A 134 9.63 8.00 -14.75
C MET A 134 9.72 8.88 -15.99
N ASN A 135 8.86 8.61 -16.98
CA ASN A 135 8.85 9.35 -18.24
C ASN A 135 7.70 10.36 -18.34
N CYS A 136 6.58 10.13 -17.65
CA CYS A 136 5.37 10.92 -17.81
C CYS A 136 5.08 11.88 -16.64
N CYS A 137 5.84 11.80 -15.53
CA CYS A 137 5.61 12.66 -14.36
C CYS A 137 6.71 13.72 -14.21
N ASP A 138 6.41 14.93 -14.58
CA ASP A 138 7.28 16.11 -14.45
C ASP A 138 7.45 16.62 -13.00
N LYS A 139 6.63 16.11 -12.08
CA LYS A 139 6.62 16.50 -10.66
C LYS A 139 7.69 15.80 -9.82
N ILE A 140 8.37 14.77 -10.36
CA ILE A 140 9.42 14.07 -9.65
C ILE A 140 10.71 14.92 -9.66
N PRO A 141 11.15 15.45 -8.51
CA PRO A 141 12.29 16.34 -8.45
C PRO A 141 13.62 15.61 -8.69
N GLN A 142 14.67 16.39 -8.88
CA GLN A 142 16.02 15.88 -8.85
C GLN A 142 16.52 15.80 -7.41
N VAL A 143 17.08 14.66 -7.03
CA VAL A 143 17.75 14.51 -5.73
C VAL A 143 19.17 15.06 -5.86
N GLN A 144 19.52 16.04 -5.03
CA GLN A 144 20.87 16.58 -4.95
C GLN A 144 21.61 15.90 -3.80
N THR A 145 22.35 14.86 -4.12
CA THR A 145 23.26 14.19 -3.18
C THR A 145 24.45 13.59 -3.92
N ASN A 146 25.63 13.69 -3.31
CA ASN A 146 26.84 13.01 -3.78
C ASN A 146 27.07 11.68 -3.05
N GLU A 147 26.19 11.32 -2.12
CA GLU A 147 26.30 10.09 -1.35
C GLU A 147 25.69 8.92 -2.11
N LYS A 148 26.38 7.79 -2.11
CA LYS A 148 25.80 6.52 -2.52
C LYS A 148 24.99 5.94 -1.35
N TYR A 149 23.74 5.54 -1.61
CA TYR A 149 22.87 5.08 -0.55
C TYR A 149 21.98 3.92 -0.98
N LEU A 150 21.59 3.14 0.00
CA LEU A 150 20.45 2.24 -0.08
C LEU A 150 19.25 2.88 0.63
N ILE A 151 18.06 2.60 0.15
CA ILE A 151 16.81 2.96 0.83
C ILE A 151 16.37 1.80 1.71
N LEU A 152 16.03 2.13 2.95
CA LEU A 152 15.25 1.26 3.83
C LEU A 152 13.83 1.83 3.93
N TYR A 153 12.92 1.27 3.13
CA TYR A 153 11.52 1.68 3.11
C TYR A 153 10.68 0.75 3.99
N ALA A 154 10.45 1.17 5.23
CA ALA A 154 9.74 0.39 6.23
C ALA A 154 9.05 1.28 7.26
N TYR A 155 7.89 0.84 7.77
CA TYR A 155 7.23 1.56 8.86
C TYR A 155 8.01 1.45 10.17
N ALA A 156 7.88 2.44 11.03
CA ALA A 156 8.53 2.45 12.34
C ALA A 156 8.16 1.21 13.17
N GLY A 157 9.17 0.62 13.83
CA GLY A 157 8.99 -0.53 14.72
C GLY A 157 8.78 -1.89 14.02
N ARG A 158 8.90 -1.96 12.69
CA ARG A 158 8.74 -3.22 11.94
C ARG A 158 10.07 -3.93 11.66
N ILE A 159 11.18 -3.22 11.71
CA ILE A 159 12.53 -3.79 11.56
C ILE A 159 13.01 -4.25 12.93
N SER A 160 13.33 -5.54 13.07
CA SER A 160 13.91 -6.10 14.28
C SER A 160 15.36 -5.62 14.50
N ASN A 161 15.90 -5.82 15.71
CA ASN A 161 17.29 -5.46 15.97
C ASN A 161 18.26 -6.26 15.09
N ASP A 162 18.04 -7.56 14.93
CA ASP A 162 18.90 -8.43 14.10
C ASP A 162 18.86 -8.00 12.62
N GLU A 163 17.69 -7.64 12.10
CA GLU A 163 17.55 -7.08 10.73
C GLU A 163 18.27 -5.75 10.62
N ALA A 164 18.14 -4.87 11.61
CA ALA A 164 18.82 -3.57 11.64
C ALA A 164 20.35 -3.74 11.64
N ASP A 165 20.87 -4.64 12.46
CA ASP A 165 22.30 -4.94 12.53
C ASP A 165 22.83 -5.53 11.22
N TRP A 166 22.06 -6.43 10.60
CA TRP A 166 22.38 -6.99 9.28
C TRP A 166 22.38 -5.91 8.19
N ILE A 167 21.36 -5.05 8.15
CA ILE A 167 21.26 -3.96 7.18
C ILE A 167 22.45 -2.99 7.32
N ALA A 168 22.80 -2.61 8.56
CA ALA A 168 23.95 -1.74 8.82
C ALA A 168 25.26 -2.36 8.34
N ALA A 169 25.49 -3.65 8.67
CA ALA A 169 26.70 -4.37 8.24
C ALA A 169 26.76 -4.51 6.72
N TYR A 170 25.62 -4.80 6.07
CA TYR A 170 25.51 -4.89 4.62
C TYR A 170 25.82 -3.57 3.93
N ALA A 171 25.19 -2.47 4.38
CA ALA A 171 25.44 -1.13 3.84
C ALA A 171 26.91 -0.72 3.99
N LYS A 172 27.50 -0.96 5.16
CA LYS A 172 28.93 -0.68 5.42
C LYS A 172 29.84 -1.47 4.46
N LYS A 173 29.56 -2.76 4.23
CA LYS A 173 30.32 -3.59 3.27
C LYS A 173 30.25 -3.07 1.85
N LYS A 174 29.12 -2.49 1.45
CA LYS A 174 28.88 -1.90 0.13
C LYS A 174 29.32 -0.44 0.01
N ASN A 175 29.79 0.15 1.11
CA ASN A 175 30.08 1.59 1.21
C ASN A 175 28.87 2.48 0.83
N LEU A 176 27.70 2.10 1.34
CA LEU A 176 26.43 2.80 1.14
C LEU A 176 25.96 3.44 2.46
N LYS A 177 25.33 4.58 2.37
CA LYS A 177 24.55 5.17 3.45
C LYS A 177 23.16 4.51 3.51
N VAL A 178 22.58 4.42 4.68
CA VAL A 178 21.21 3.94 4.86
C VAL A 178 20.26 5.12 5.01
N TYR A 179 19.40 5.34 4.02
CA TYR A 179 18.35 6.35 4.06
C TYR A 179 17.00 5.69 4.38
N ALA A 180 16.45 5.99 5.56
CA ALA A 180 15.15 5.47 5.97
C ALA A 180 14.03 6.38 5.44
N ILE A 181 13.00 5.77 4.86
CA ILE A 181 11.76 6.42 4.41
C ILE A 181 10.57 5.64 4.97
N GLY A 182 9.51 6.35 5.37
CA GLY A 182 8.29 5.76 5.91
C GLY A 182 8.32 5.51 7.42
N GLY A 183 9.49 5.47 8.04
CA GLY A 183 9.65 5.36 9.48
C GLY A 183 11.10 5.48 9.92
N ILE A 184 11.32 5.99 11.13
CA ILE A 184 12.66 6.10 11.72
C ILE A 184 13.16 4.69 12.04
N GLN A 185 14.39 4.38 11.61
CA GLN A 185 15.06 3.09 11.80
C GLN A 185 16.40 3.27 12.51
N LYS A 186 16.74 2.37 13.44
CA LYS A 186 17.98 2.46 14.24
C LYS A 186 19.26 2.37 13.39
N CYS A 187 19.21 1.62 12.30
CA CYS A 187 20.34 1.41 11.40
C CYS A 187 20.50 2.52 10.34
N ALA A 188 19.61 3.51 10.32
CA ALA A 188 19.64 4.54 9.30
C ALA A 188 20.68 5.63 9.63
N ASP A 189 21.46 6.01 8.64
CA ASP A 189 22.30 7.21 8.70
C ASP A 189 21.47 8.49 8.63
N ARG A 190 20.36 8.45 7.87
CA ARG A 190 19.41 9.57 7.70
C ARG A 190 17.98 9.09 7.64
N PHE A 191 17.08 9.84 8.23
CA PHE A 191 15.64 9.74 8.00
C PHE A 191 15.24 10.82 6.99
N MET A 192 14.57 10.41 5.92
CA MET A 192 14.13 11.28 4.85
C MET A 192 12.64 11.55 5.00
N ASP A 193 12.30 12.78 5.37
CA ASP A 193 10.94 13.28 5.36
C ASP A 193 10.62 13.78 3.96
N CYS A 194 9.87 12.99 3.19
CA CYS A 194 9.69 13.16 1.76
C CYS A 194 8.22 13.38 1.42
N SER A 195 7.95 14.28 0.50
CA SER A 195 6.69 14.31 -0.24
C SER A 195 6.55 13.06 -1.14
N PRO A 196 5.34 12.69 -1.58
CA PRO A 196 5.14 11.51 -2.43
C PRO A 196 6.02 11.47 -3.69
N PHE A 197 6.26 12.63 -4.32
CA PHE A 197 7.11 12.70 -5.50
C PHE A 197 8.61 12.63 -5.18
N GLU A 198 9.02 13.14 -4.03
CA GLU A 198 10.40 13.01 -3.55
C GLU A 198 10.73 11.56 -3.18
N VAL A 199 9.78 10.78 -2.66
CA VAL A 199 9.96 9.35 -2.45
C VAL A 199 10.42 8.67 -3.75
N LEU A 200 9.72 8.89 -4.85
CA LEU A 200 10.10 8.33 -6.15
C LEU A 200 11.45 8.85 -6.64
N ALA A 201 11.78 10.12 -6.37
CA ALA A 201 13.07 10.70 -6.70
C ALA A 201 14.22 10.03 -5.94
N TYR A 202 14.04 9.78 -4.63
CA TYR A 202 15.02 9.03 -3.84
C TYR A 202 15.15 7.58 -4.31
N PHE A 203 14.04 6.90 -4.60
CA PHE A 203 14.09 5.55 -5.15
C PHE A 203 14.85 5.51 -6.47
N ARG A 204 14.55 6.41 -7.40
CA ARG A 204 15.23 6.48 -8.72
C ARG A 204 16.74 6.64 -8.63
N ASN A 205 17.26 7.29 -7.56
CA ASN A 205 18.68 7.57 -7.39
C ASN A 205 19.39 6.62 -6.40
N ALA A 206 18.66 5.70 -5.77
CA ALA A 206 19.25 4.72 -4.86
C ALA A 206 20.11 3.69 -5.60
N GLU A 207 21.14 3.17 -4.96
CA GLU A 207 21.88 2.00 -5.48
C GLU A 207 21.05 0.72 -5.29
N GLU A 208 20.40 0.56 -4.15
CA GLU A 208 19.57 -0.59 -3.78
C GLU A 208 18.43 -0.18 -2.86
N VAL A 209 17.41 -1.04 -2.74
CA VAL A 209 16.27 -0.84 -1.83
C VAL A 209 16.08 -2.08 -0.97
N ILE A 210 15.87 -1.86 0.33
CA ILE A 210 15.37 -2.89 1.26
C ILE A 210 14.01 -2.43 1.76
N THR A 211 13.01 -3.29 1.67
CA THR A 211 11.65 -2.94 2.09
C THR A 211 10.93 -4.13 2.72
N ASP A 212 9.97 -3.85 3.60
CA ASP A 212 9.02 -4.83 4.12
C ASP A 212 7.58 -4.52 3.71
N THR A 213 7.41 -3.64 2.71
CA THR A 213 6.10 -3.17 2.26
C THR A 213 5.82 -3.57 0.81
N PHE A 214 4.53 -3.71 0.48
CA PHE A 214 4.09 -3.95 -0.89
C PHE A 214 4.49 -2.80 -1.82
N HIS A 215 4.17 -1.56 -1.45
CA HIS A 215 4.47 -0.39 -2.27
C HIS A 215 5.98 -0.10 -2.38
N GLY A 216 6.78 -0.43 -1.37
CA GLY A 216 8.23 -0.33 -1.49
C GLY A 216 8.81 -1.23 -2.59
N SER A 217 8.26 -2.44 -2.75
CA SER A 217 8.62 -3.33 -3.85
C SER A 217 8.15 -2.77 -5.20
N ILE A 218 6.91 -2.24 -5.28
CA ILE A 218 6.39 -1.59 -6.48
C ILE A 218 7.24 -0.39 -6.88
N PHE A 219 7.58 0.50 -5.94
CA PHE A 219 8.43 1.67 -6.22
C PHE A 219 9.80 1.26 -6.74
N SER A 220 10.38 0.17 -6.22
CA SER A 220 11.63 -0.37 -6.73
C SER A 220 11.51 -0.86 -8.18
N VAL A 221 10.40 -1.53 -8.52
CA VAL A 221 10.13 -1.99 -9.90
C VAL A 221 10.00 -0.83 -10.86
N ILE A 222 9.14 0.16 -10.56
CA ILE A 222 8.91 1.31 -11.47
C ILE A 222 10.11 2.25 -11.60
N THR A 223 11.03 2.24 -10.64
CA THR A 223 12.28 3.00 -10.68
C THR A 223 13.46 2.19 -11.18
N HIS A 224 13.25 0.91 -11.54
CA HIS A 224 14.27 -0.03 -12.02
C HIS A 224 15.45 -0.16 -11.05
N ARG A 225 15.17 -0.26 -9.74
CA ARG A 225 16.22 -0.45 -8.73
C ARG A 225 16.27 -1.89 -8.23
N PRO A 226 17.48 -2.45 -8.02
CA PRO A 226 17.63 -3.72 -7.33
C PRO A 226 17.01 -3.62 -5.93
N PHE A 227 16.27 -4.64 -5.51
CA PHE A 227 15.64 -4.60 -4.20
C PHE A 227 15.56 -5.96 -3.52
N THR A 228 15.49 -5.90 -2.20
CA THR A 228 15.23 -7.04 -1.32
C THR A 228 13.97 -6.77 -0.52
N THR A 229 13.02 -7.70 -0.58
CA THR A 229 11.80 -7.62 0.22
C THR A 229 11.91 -8.53 1.44
N LEU A 230 11.75 -7.95 2.62
CA LEU A 230 11.68 -8.67 3.88
C LEU A 230 10.26 -9.25 4.04
N ILE A 231 10.12 -10.55 3.81
CA ILE A 231 8.83 -11.23 3.89
C ILE A 231 8.39 -11.32 5.35
N ARG A 232 7.25 -10.73 5.68
CA ARG A 232 6.66 -10.78 7.01
C ARG A 232 5.72 -11.97 7.13
N LYS A 233 6.02 -12.89 8.05
CA LYS A 233 5.06 -13.94 8.39
C LYS A 233 3.95 -13.33 9.21
N SER A 234 2.72 -13.59 8.84
CA SER A 234 1.54 -13.24 9.63
C SER A 234 1.50 -14.15 10.88
N VAL A 235 2.15 -13.72 11.96
CA VAL A 235 2.02 -14.36 13.26
C VAL A 235 0.94 -13.61 14.02
N GLY A 236 -0.21 -14.24 14.18
CA GLY A 236 -1.35 -13.81 14.99
C GLY A 236 -1.54 -12.30 15.09
N ASN A 237 -2.34 -11.71 14.23
CA ASN A 237 -2.76 -10.29 14.25
C ASN A 237 -1.76 -9.20 13.82
N SER A 238 -0.60 -9.51 13.31
CA SER A 238 0.33 -8.54 12.71
C SER A 238 0.14 -8.49 11.20
N TYR A 239 0.30 -7.30 10.63
CA TYR A 239 0.21 -7.03 9.20
C TYR A 239 1.11 -7.97 8.40
N GLY A 240 0.50 -8.90 7.67
CA GLY A 240 1.21 -9.70 6.69
C GLY A 240 1.13 -9.02 5.33
N CYS A 241 2.23 -8.46 4.86
CA CYS A 241 2.35 -8.15 3.46
C CYS A 241 2.47 -9.48 2.71
N LEU A 242 1.43 -9.89 2.00
CA LEU A 242 1.52 -10.98 1.04
C LEU A 242 2.22 -10.44 -0.21
N LEU A 243 3.53 -10.55 -0.21
CA LEU A 243 4.30 -10.36 -1.43
C LEU A 243 4.24 -11.64 -2.23
N TYR A 244 3.57 -11.57 -3.36
CA TYR A 244 3.76 -12.55 -4.40
C TYR A 244 5.10 -12.26 -5.06
N THR A 245 5.98 -13.26 -5.03
CA THR A 245 7.20 -13.25 -5.84
C THR A 245 6.76 -13.35 -7.31
N PHE A 246 7.09 -12.36 -8.11
CA PHE A 246 7.07 -12.45 -9.56
C PHE A 246 8.37 -13.09 -10.03
#